data_8e21912fa19cbef5e89ae78d79cf6b98
#
_entry.id   8e21912fa19cbef5e89ae78d79cf6b98
#
_cell.length_a   1.000
_cell.length_b   1.000
_cell.length_c   1.000
_cell.angle_alpha   90.00
_cell.angle_beta   90.00
_cell.angle_gamma   90.00
#
_symmetry.space_group_name_H-M   'P 1'
#
loop_
_entity.id
_entity.type
_entity.pdbx_description
1 polymer ?
#
loop_
_entity_poly.entity_id
_entity_poly.type
_entity_poly.pdbx_seq_one_letter_code
_entity_poly.pdbx_strand_id
1 'polypeptide(L)'
;MKKVTVGNQQVLVVNLKGRYYAIGNVCTHFGGSLDRGILDGNEVECPLHHSHFDVITGQVKRGPAARAEPVYEVKAENGIILVKPK
;
A
#
# COMPACT_ATOMS: atom_id res chain seq x y z
N MET A 1 8.60 -4.11 -0.14
CA MET A 1 7.68 -2.98 -0.44
C MET A 1 8.40 -1.95 -1.28
N LYS A 2 7.68 -1.31 -2.19
CA LYS A 2 8.26 -0.30 -3.06
C LYS A 2 7.23 0.80 -3.32
N LYS A 3 7.66 2.05 -3.23
CA LYS A 3 6.82 3.18 -3.60
C LYS A 3 7.01 3.49 -5.09
N VAL A 4 5.91 3.63 -5.81
CA VAL A 4 5.92 4.07 -7.21
C VAL A 4 4.95 5.22 -7.37
N THR A 5 5.13 6.00 -8.43
CA THR A 5 4.24 7.13 -8.74
C THR A 5 3.37 6.76 -9.94
N VAL A 6 2.05 6.91 -9.78
CA VAL A 6 1.08 6.69 -10.85
C VAL A 6 0.33 8.00 -11.05
N GLY A 7 0.60 8.70 -12.16
CA GLY A 7 0.14 10.07 -12.31
C GLY A 7 0.77 10.95 -11.23
N ASN A 8 -0.06 11.57 -10.40
CA ASN A 8 0.41 12.35 -9.24
C ASN A 8 0.14 11.63 -7.91
N GLN A 9 -0.14 10.32 -7.96
CA GLN A 9 -0.43 9.54 -6.77
C GLN A 9 0.75 8.67 -6.39
N GLN A 10 1.04 8.58 -5.09
CA GLN A 10 2.05 7.67 -4.56
C GLN A 10 1.38 6.35 -4.22
N VAL A 11 1.94 5.25 -4.72
CA VAL A 11 1.37 3.92 -4.58
C VAL A 11 2.40 3.00 -3.95
N LEU A 12 1.96 2.20 -2.97
CA LEU A 12 2.77 1.17 -2.35
C LEU A 12 2.54 -0.15 -3.08
N VAL A 13 3.60 -0.72 -3.64
CA VAL A 13 3.55 -2.04 -4.28
C VAL A 13 4.20 -3.06 -3.36
N VAL A 14 3.50 -4.14 -3.10
CA VAL A 14 3.94 -5.20 -2.20
C VAL A 14 3.93 -6.53 -2.93
N ASN A 15 5.01 -7.28 -2.78
CA ASN A 15 5.10 -8.66 -3.27
C ASN A 15 4.88 -9.60 -2.08
N LEU A 16 3.77 -10.35 -2.11
CA LEU A 16 3.45 -11.36 -1.10
C LEU A 16 3.54 -12.73 -1.76
N LYS A 17 4.66 -13.41 -1.54
CA LYS A 17 4.89 -14.78 -2.05
C LYS A 17 4.63 -14.90 -3.55
N GLY A 18 5.13 -13.94 -4.32
CA GLY A 18 5.03 -13.95 -5.78
C GLY A 18 3.79 -13.25 -6.34
N ARG A 19 2.86 -12.83 -5.48
CA ARG A 19 1.71 -12.03 -5.92
C ARG A 19 1.92 -10.58 -5.56
N TYR A 20 1.56 -9.70 -6.49
CA TYR A 20 1.72 -8.27 -6.29
C TYR A 20 0.39 -7.62 -5.93
N TYR A 21 0.46 -6.71 -4.97
CA TYR A 21 -0.69 -5.93 -4.52
C TYR A 21 -0.27 -4.47 -4.44
N ALA A 22 -1.22 -3.58 -4.62
CA ALA A 22 -0.92 -2.14 -4.59
C ALA A 22 -2.04 -1.38 -3.91
N ILE A 23 -1.67 -0.53 -2.96
CA ILE A 23 -2.58 0.38 -2.26
C ILE A 23 -1.94 1.76 -2.25
N GLY A 24 -2.70 2.78 -1.87
CA GLY A 24 -2.13 4.10 -1.68
C GLY A 24 -0.98 4.07 -0.68
N ASN A 25 0.07 4.85 -0.93
CA ASN A 25 1.24 4.88 -0.07
C ASN A 25 1.14 5.92 1.05
N VAL A 26 0.21 6.87 0.93
CA VAL A 26 0.05 7.94 1.91
C VAL A 26 -0.98 7.52 2.93
N CYS A 27 -0.56 7.43 4.20
CA CYS A 27 -1.47 7.03 5.28
C CYS A 27 -2.64 8.01 5.36
N THR A 28 -3.86 7.48 5.41
CA THR A 28 -5.08 8.30 5.43
C THR A 28 -5.27 9.06 6.74
N HIS A 29 -4.47 8.78 7.77
CA HIS A 29 -4.54 9.48 9.05
C HIS A 29 -3.79 10.82 8.98
N PHE A 30 -2.45 10.80 8.93
CA PHE A 30 -1.65 12.03 8.91
C PHE A 30 -0.61 12.04 7.78
N GLY A 31 -0.82 11.28 6.74
CA GLY A 31 0.05 11.37 5.56
C GLY A 31 1.40 10.70 5.69
N GLY A 32 1.58 9.79 6.65
CA GLY A 32 2.82 9.03 6.75
C GLY A 32 3.05 8.17 5.50
N SER A 33 4.31 7.91 5.18
CA SER A 33 4.69 7.11 4.01
C SER A 33 4.73 5.63 4.38
N LEU A 34 3.78 4.85 3.85
CA LEU A 34 3.65 3.44 4.21
C LEU A 34 4.87 2.61 3.78
N ASP A 35 5.55 3.00 2.70
CA ASP A 35 6.76 2.30 2.25
C ASP A 35 7.90 2.36 3.26
N ARG A 36 7.84 3.29 4.20
CA ARG A 36 8.83 3.41 5.28
C ARG A 36 8.40 2.68 6.54
N GLY A 37 7.23 2.07 6.53
CA GLY A 37 6.72 1.32 7.66
C GLY A 37 7.18 -0.12 7.65
N ILE A 38 6.44 -0.94 8.36
CA ILE A 38 6.77 -2.36 8.56
C ILE A 38 5.68 -3.21 7.92
N LEU A 39 6.09 -4.17 7.09
CA LEU A 39 5.18 -5.16 6.54
C LEU A 39 5.20 -6.40 7.45
N ASP A 40 4.04 -6.80 7.94
CA ASP A 40 3.86 -7.97 8.78
C ASP A 40 2.73 -8.81 8.18
N GLY A 41 3.09 -9.93 7.56
CA GLY A 41 2.11 -10.71 6.81
C GLY A 41 1.55 -9.88 5.66
N ASN A 42 0.23 -9.70 5.63
CA ASN A 42 -0.43 -8.87 4.62
C ASN A 42 -0.87 -7.50 5.16
N GLU A 43 -0.30 -7.08 6.29
CA GLU A 43 -0.59 -5.76 6.87
C GLU A 43 0.65 -4.90 6.85
N VAL A 44 0.49 -3.63 6.50
CA VAL A 44 1.56 -2.65 6.60
C VAL A 44 1.24 -1.68 7.74
N GLU A 45 2.25 -1.42 8.56
CA GLU A 45 2.15 -0.50 9.68
C GLU A 45 2.73 0.85 9.29
N CYS A 46 1.92 1.92 9.44
CA CYS A 46 2.37 3.28 9.21
C CYS A 46 3.42 3.68 10.25
N PRO A 47 4.55 4.28 9.85
CA PRO A 47 5.59 4.65 10.82
C PRO A 47 5.19 5.82 11.72
N LEU A 48 4.16 6.59 11.33
CA LEU A 48 3.61 7.64 12.17
C LEU A 48 2.59 7.09 13.13
N HIS A 49 2.04 7.02 13.91
CA HIS A 49 0.99 6.56 14.81
C HIS A 49 0.58 5.10 14.70
N HIS A 50 1.29 4.29 13.89
CA HIS A 50 1.16 2.82 13.89
C HIS A 50 -0.19 2.27 13.42
N SER A 51 -0.89 2.97 12.52
CA SER A 51 -2.07 2.41 11.86
C SER A 51 -1.68 1.23 10.97
N HIS A 52 -2.53 0.21 10.91
CA HIS A 52 -2.32 -0.96 10.07
C HIS A 52 -3.31 -0.99 8.93
N PHE A 53 -2.84 -1.30 7.73
CA PHE A 53 -3.69 -1.44 6.55
C PHE A 53 -3.43 -2.79 5.91
N ASP A 54 -4.50 -3.44 5.45
CA ASP A 54 -4.39 -4.66 4.66
C ASP A 54 -3.94 -4.28 3.25
N VAL A 55 -2.80 -4.82 2.80
CA VAL A 55 -2.27 -4.46 1.49
C VAL A 55 -3.04 -5.07 0.33
N ILE A 56 -3.90 -6.06 0.60
CA ILE A 56 -4.73 -6.69 -0.41
C ILE A 56 -6.03 -5.90 -0.64
N THR A 57 -6.67 -5.44 0.44
CA THR A 57 -7.98 -4.80 0.39
C THR A 57 -7.94 -3.30 0.64
N GLY A 58 -6.85 -2.77 1.17
CA GLY A 58 -6.75 -1.37 1.58
C GLY A 58 -7.44 -1.06 2.89
N GLN A 59 -8.11 -2.02 3.50
CA GLN A 59 -8.88 -1.78 4.72
C GLN A 59 -8.01 -1.46 5.92
N VAL A 60 -8.50 -0.58 6.79
CA VAL A 60 -7.88 -0.31 8.08
C VAL A 60 -8.06 -1.55 8.95
N LYS A 61 -6.95 -2.11 9.44
CA LYS A 61 -6.98 -3.23 10.37
C LYS A 61 -6.73 -2.77 11.81
N ARG A 62 -6.12 -1.60 11.97
CA ARG A 62 -5.84 -1.03 13.29
C ARG A 62 -5.73 0.49 13.16
N GLY A 63 -6.49 1.23 13.99
CA GLY A 63 -6.40 2.69 14.04
C GLY A 63 -5.05 3.18 14.56
N PRO A 64 -4.88 4.48 14.59
CA PRO A 64 -5.91 5.54 14.58
C PRO A 64 -6.50 5.92 13.21
N ALA A 65 -5.95 5.45 12.08
CA ALA A 65 -6.59 5.74 10.81
C ALA A 65 -8.01 5.15 10.76
N ALA A 66 -8.94 5.88 10.14
CA ALA A 66 -10.33 5.47 10.04
C ALA A 66 -10.78 5.25 8.59
N ARG A 67 -9.96 5.63 7.62
CA ARG A 67 -10.31 5.57 6.20
C ARG A 67 -9.42 4.55 5.50
N ALA A 68 -10.01 3.70 4.67
CA ALA A 68 -9.26 2.73 3.88
C ALA A 68 -8.35 3.44 2.88
N GLU A 69 -7.28 2.74 2.48
CA GLU A 69 -6.43 3.18 1.38
C GLU A 69 -7.08 2.79 0.04
N PRO A 70 -6.90 3.60 -1.00
CA PRO A 70 -7.34 3.16 -2.33
C PRO A 70 -6.54 1.95 -2.79
N VAL A 71 -7.17 1.07 -3.54
CA VAL A 71 -6.56 -0.13 -4.08
C VAL A 71 -6.31 0.08 -5.58
N TYR A 72 -5.16 -0.37 -6.06
CA TYR A 72 -4.76 -0.27 -7.45
C TYR A 72 -4.65 -1.64 -8.07
N GLU A 73 -4.86 -1.73 -9.37
CA GLU A 73 -4.54 -2.95 -10.11
C GLU A 73 -3.04 -3.01 -10.36
N VAL A 74 -2.47 -4.21 -10.17
CA VAL A 74 -1.06 -4.42 -10.43
C VAL A 74 -0.90 -5.69 -11.24
N LYS A 75 -0.04 -5.64 -12.25
CA LYS A 75 0.21 -6.76 -13.15
C LYS A 75 1.71 -6.86 -13.39
N ALA A 76 2.26 -8.06 -13.23
CA ALA A 76 3.65 -8.34 -13.57
C ALA A 76 3.67 -8.99 -14.94
N GLU A 77 4.46 -8.45 -15.86
CA GLU A 77 4.50 -8.90 -17.24
C GLU A 77 5.88 -8.66 -17.81
N ASN A 78 6.54 -9.76 -18.23
CA ASN A 78 7.88 -9.69 -18.83
C ASN A 78 8.89 -8.93 -17.98
N GLY A 79 8.85 -9.12 -16.67
CA GLY A 79 9.76 -8.44 -15.75
C GLY A 79 9.37 -6.99 -15.44
N ILE A 80 8.24 -6.52 -15.96
CA ILE A 80 7.75 -5.16 -15.75
C ILE A 80 6.53 -5.21 -14.85
N ILE A 81 6.47 -4.30 -13.88
CA ILE A 81 5.32 -4.16 -12.99
C ILE A 81 4.48 -3.00 -13.50
N LEU A 82 3.25 -3.29 -13.88
CA LEU A 82 2.29 -2.29 -14.34
C LEU A 82 1.29 -2.01 -13.24
N VAL A 83 1.08 -0.75 -12.90
CA VAL A 83 0.16 -0.31 -11.84
C VAL A 83 -0.78 0.72 -12.43
N LYS A 84 -2.08 0.56 -12.19
CA LYS A 84 -3.07 1.52 -12.65
C LYS A 84 -4.21 1.65 -11.64
N PRO A 85 -4.93 2.77 -11.64
CA PRO A 85 -6.11 2.93 -10.79
C PRO A 85 -7.15 1.85 -11.10
N LYS A 86 -7.82 1.43 -10.07
CA LYS A 86 -8.81 0.38 -10.18
C LYS A 86 -10.19 0.91 -10.60
#